data_b4a46937fda3c818d588b3e3c6770749
#
_entry.id   b4a46937fda3c818d588b3e3c6770749
#
_cell.length_a   1.000
_cell.length_b   1.000
_cell.length_c   1.000
_cell.angle_alpha   90.00
_cell.angle_beta   90.00
_cell.angle_gamma   90.00
#
_symmetry.space_group_name_H-M   'P 1'
#
loop_
_entity.id
_entity.type
_entity.pdbx_description
1 polymer ?
#
loop_
_entity_poly.entity_id
_entity_poly.type
_entity_poly.pdbx_seq_one_letter_code
_entity_poly.pdbx_strand_id
1 'polypeptide(L)'
;TYQEFSQRYADSSLLAEEIPLPELRRQDTKNRQNSIDDVDPFVVQKYEMLMQQHFKEAMDLYKKMLDDGIAKECARFVLPLATPTRLYMTGSVRSWIHYIELRSANGTQKEHMDIALGAKKIFCEQFPAVAEAMEWN
;
A
#
# COMPACT_ATOMS: atom_id res chain seq x y z
N THR A 1 -16.84 -8.65 -1.07
CA THR A 1 -16.24 -9.16 -2.33
C THR A 1 -15.00 -8.36 -2.63
N TYR A 2 -13.96 -9.01 -3.12
CA TYR A 2 -12.68 -8.38 -3.49
C TYR A 2 -12.38 -8.69 -4.95
N GLN A 3 -11.82 -7.70 -5.65
CA GLN A 3 -11.27 -7.86 -6.99
C GLN A 3 -9.94 -7.12 -7.04
N GLU A 4 -8.86 -7.85 -7.28
CA GLU A 4 -7.50 -7.32 -7.32
C GLU A 4 -6.90 -7.44 -8.72
N PHE A 5 -6.08 -6.45 -9.09
CA PHE A 5 -5.26 -6.50 -10.30
C PHE A 5 -4.30 -7.69 -10.24
N SER A 6 -4.40 -8.57 -11.23
CA SER A 6 -3.61 -9.80 -11.25
C SER A 6 -2.30 -9.63 -12.00
N GLN A 7 -1.20 -9.59 -11.28
CA GLN A 7 0.17 -9.60 -11.86
C GLN A 7 0.51 -10.90 -12.62
N ARG A 8 -0.34 -11.91 -12.53
CA ARG A 8 -0.19 -13.14 -13.30
C ARG A 8 -0.66 -12.97 -14.76
N TYR A 9 -1.69 -12.17 -14.97
CA TYR A 9 -2.34 -12.01 -16.28
C TYR A 9 -2.09 -10.65 -16.92
N ALA A 10 -1.88 -9.62 -16.13
CA ALA A 10 -1.68 -8.27 -16.59
C ALA A 10 -0.26 -7.78 -16.32
N ASP A 11 0.20 -6.87 -17.16
CA ASP A 11 1.49 -6.22 -17.02
C ASP A 11 1.45 -5.21 -15.87
N SER A 12 2.34 -5.37 -14.88
CA SER A 12 2.41 -4.51 -13.71
C SER A 12 2.80 -3.06 -14.04
N SER A 13 3.47 -2.81 -15.17
CA SER A 13 3.79 -1.45 -15.62
C SER A 13 2.55 -0.63 -16.01
N LEU A 14 1.40 -1.29 -16.23
CA LEU A 14 0.11 -0.61 -16.47
C LEU A 14 -0.44 0.13 -15.23
N LEU A 15 0.04 -0.20 -14.02
CA LEU A 15 -0.42 0.44 -12.78
C LEU A 15 0.40 1.68 -12.42
N ALA A 16 1.71 1.64 -12.68
CA ALA A 16 2.61 2.76 -12.46
C ALA A 16 3.88 2.59 -13.32
N GLU A 17 4.38 3.68 -13.86
CA GLU A 17 5.68 3.69 -14.56
C GLU A 17 6.84 3.51 -13.59
N GLU A 18 6.68 4.02 -12.37
CA GLU A 18 7.65 3.94 -11.28
C GLU A 18 7.00 3.35 -10.02
N ILE A 19 7.80 2.59 -9.27
CA ILE A 19 7.36 2.04 -7.97
C ILE A 19 7.53 3.15 -6.93
N PRO A 20 6.47 3.51 -6.18
CA PRO A 20 6.55 4.57 -5.17
C PRO A 20 7.48 4.18 -4.02
N LEU A 21 8.25 5.15 -3.53
CA LEU A 21 9.07 4.95 -2.33
C LEU A 21 8.19 4.89 -1.09
N PRO A 22 8.36 3.86 -0.23
CA PRO A 22 7.69 3.82 1.05
C PRO A 22 8.32 4.83 2.02
N GLU A 23 7.53 5.35 2.95
CA GLU A 23 8.02 6.17 4.05
C GLU A 23 8.89 5.34 5.00
N LEU A 24 10.10 5.81 5.28
CA LEU A 24 11.05 5.10 6.13
C LEU A 24 10.86 5.50 7.61
N ARG A 25 10.53 4.55 8.45
CA ARG A 25 10.29 4.71 9.87
C ARG A 25 11.16 3.75 10.69
N ARG A 26 11.52 4.17 11.90
CA ARG A 26 12.30 3.33 12.84
C ARG A 26 11.39 2.26 13.47
N GLN A 27 11.93 1.07 13.69
CA GLN A 27 11.25 0.01 14.43
C GLN A 27 11.01 0.44 15.88
N ASP A 28 9.78 0.33 16.35
CA ASP A 28 9.45 0.51 17.77
C ASP A 28 10.04 -0.66 18.58
N THR A 29 10.72 -0.35 19.66
CA THR A 29 11.37 -1.33 20.55
C THR A 29 10.40 -1.99 21.53
N LYS A 30 9.26 -1.35 21.82
CA LYS A 30 8.25 -1.82 22.76
C LYS A 30 7.12 -2.60 22.05
N ASN A 31 6.68 -2.09 20.91
CA ASN A 31 5.66 -2.73 20.10
C ASN A 31 6.20 -3.07 18.70
N ARG A 32 6.47 -4.35 18.47
CA ARG A 32 7.05 -4.84 17.21
C ARG A 32 6.17 -4.62 15.98
N GLN A 33 4.87 -4.33 16.17
CA GLN A 33 3.93 -4.02 15.07
C GLN A 33 3.90 -2.54 14.75
N ASN A 34 4.55 -1.70 15.55
CA ASN A 34 4.56 -0.26 15.41
C ASN A 34 5.88 0.25 14.83
N SER A 35 5.83 1.41 14.19
CA SER A 35 6.98 2.16 13.71
C SER A 35 6.91 3.62 14.16
N ILE A 36 8.05 4.26 14.29
CA ILE A 36 8.20 5.62 14.82
C ILE A 36 8.85 6.48 13.75
N ASP A 37 8.26 7.62 13.46
CA ASP A 37 8.74 8.59 12.48
C ASP A 37 9.78 9.53 13.12
N ASP A 38 10.97 8.98 13.37
CA ASP A 38 12.10 9.69 13.98
C ASP A 38 13.46 9.26 13.40
N VAL A 39 13.47 8.77 12.16
CA VAL A 39 14.72 8.41 11.46
C VAL A 39 15.47 9.67 11.06
N ASP A 40 16.79 9.66 11.25
CA ASP A 40 17.66 10.75 10.83
C ASP A 40 17.46 11.07 9.33
N PRO A 41 17.22 12.34 8.94
CA PRO A 41 16.96 12.72 7.55
C PRO A 41 18.06 12.31 6.56
N PHE A 42 19.34 12.31 6.97
CA PHE A 42 20.43 11.84 6.12
C PHE A 42 20.37 10.34 5.87
N VAL A 43 19.94 9.58 6.88
CA VAL A 43 19.71 8.12 6.74
C VAL A 43 18.53 7.87 5.80
N VAL A 44 17.43 8.61 5.95
CA VAL A 44 16.27 8.55 5.06
C VAL A 44 16.70 8.81 3.62
N GLN A 45 17.32 9.95 3.36
CA GLN A 45 17.77 10.34 2.01
C GLN A 45 18.69 9.29 1.36
N LYS A 46 19.64 8.76 2.14
CA LYS A 46 20.54 7.71 1.66
C LYS A 46 19.77 6.48 1.16
N TYR A 47 18.83 5.99 1.95
CA TYR A 47 18.09 4.77 1.60
C TYR A 47 17.03 5.01 0.54
N GLU A 48 16.41 6.19 0.48
CA GLU A 48 15.52 6.57 -0.61
C GLU A 48 16.23 6.52 -1.97
N MET A 49 17.45 7.07 -2.06
CA MET A 49 18.25 7.01 -3.30
C MET A 49 18.58 5.56 -3.71
N LEU A 50 18.99 4.72 -2.73
CA LEU A 50 19.31 3.31 -3.00
C LEU A 50 18.07 2.51 -3.40
N MET A 51 16.94 2.76 -2.76
CA MET A 51 15.67 2.10 -3.09
C MET A 51 15.16 2.53 -4.46
N GLN A 52 15.25 3.82 -4.79
CA GLN A 52 14.85 4.33 -6.10
C GLN A 52 15.64 3.66 -7.23
N GLN A 53 16.97 3.54 -7.06
CA GLN A 53 17.81 2.81 -8.01
C GLN A 53 17.40 1.35 -8.12
N HIS A 54 17.25 0.65 -6.99
CA HIS A 54 16.87 -0.75 -6.94
C HIS A 54 15.49 -1.00 -7.59
N PHE A 55 14.50 -0.15 -7.32
CA PHE A 55 13.17 -0.29 -7.90
C PHE A 55 13.16 -0.06 -9.41
N LYS A 56 13.97 0.89 -9.88
CA LYS A 56 14.16 1.11 -11.32
C LYS A 56 14.79 -0.10 -11.99
N GLU A 57 15.88 -0.63 -11.44
CA GLU A 57 16.56 -1.83 -11.96
C GLU A 57 15.63 -3.05 -12.00
N ALA A 58 14.82 -3.24 -10.96
CA ALA A 58 13.83 -4.32 -10.90
C ALA A 58 12.74 -4.18 -11.98
N MET A 59 12.23 -2.96 -12.17
CA MET A 59 11.22 -2.70 -13.22
C MET A 59 11.82 -2.85 -14.62
N ASP A 60 13.04 -2.41 -14.84
CA ASP A 60 13.73 -2.55 -16.12
C ASP A 60 14.00 -4.04 -16.44
N LEU A 61 14.38 -4.84 -15.42
CA LEU A 61 14.54 -6.28 -15.55
C LEU A 61 13.21 -6.97 -15.89
N TYR A 62 12.15 -6.61 -15.19
CA TYR A 62 10.79 -7.13 -15.44
C TYR A 62 10.37 -6.90 -16.89
N LYS A 63 10.53 -5.65 -17.40
CA LYS A 63 10.20 -5.31 -18.78
C LYS A 63 11.03 -6.12 -19.80
N LYS A 64 12.34 -6.22 -19.60
CA LYS A 64 13.21 -7.05 -20.44
C LYS A 64 12.78 -8.52 -20.49
N MET A 65 12.41 -9.09 -19.35
CA MET A 65 11.90 -10.46 -19.30
C MET A 65 10.63 -10.64 -20.13
N LEU A 66 9.71 -9.65 -20.10
CA LEU A 66 8.50 -9.68 -20.91
C LEU A 66 8.83 -9.54 -22.40
N ASP A 67 9.75 -8.66 -22.77
CA ASP A 67 10.19 -8.45 -24.17
C ASP A 67 10.84 -9.73 -24.73
N ASP A 68 11.56 -10.48 -23.90
CA ASP A 68 12.16 -11.77 -24.24
C ASP A 68 11.14 -12.94 -24.22
N GLY A 69 9.85 -12.64 -23.99
CA GLY A 69 8.76 -13.62 -24.02
C GLY A 69 8.57 -14.43 -22.74
N ILE A 70 9.21 -14.05 -21.65
CA ILE A 70 9.00 -14.70 -20.35
C ILE A 70 7.58 -14.39 -19.85
N ALA A 71 6.87 -15.42 -19.40
CA ALA A 71 5.52 -15.29 -18.90
C ALA A 71 5.44 -14.32 -17.70
N LYS A 72 4.38 -13.47 -17.65
CA LYS A 72 4.16 -12.52 -16.55
C LYS A 72 4.17 -13.16 -15.17
N GLU A 73 3.63 -14.38 -15.05
CA GLU A 73 3.63 -15.15 -13.81
C GLU A 73 5.04 -15.52 -13.30
N CYS A 74 6.02 -15.54 -14.19
CA CYS A 74 7.43 -15.76 -13.84
C CYS A 74 8.17 -14.42 -13.67
N ALA A 75 7.98 -13.48 -14.60
CA ALA A 75 8.65 -12.19 -14.58
C ALA A 75 8.34 -11.39 -13.30
N ARG A 76 7.12 -11.47 -12.77
CA ARG A 76 6.70 -10.75 -11.55
C ARG A 76 7.53 -11.06 -10.29
N PHE A 77 8.28 -12.16 -10.27
CA PHE A 77 9.11 -12.49 -9.09
C PHE A 77 10.30 -11.54 -8.88
N VAL A 78 10.66 -10.74 -9.87
CA VAL A 78 11.71 -9.72 -9.72
C VAL A 78 11.18 -8.39 -9.18
N LEU A 79 9.85 -8.23 -9.10
CA LEU A 79 9.23 -6.99 -8.65
C LEU A 79 9.34 -6.84 -7.13
N PRO A 80 9.70 -5.64 -6.63
CA PRO A 80 9.72 -5.36 -5.20
C PRO A 80 8.33 -5.47 -4.57
N LEU A 81 8.30 -5.72 -3.25
CA LEU A 81 7.05 -5.77 -2.46
C LEU A 81 6.28 -4.44 -2.52
N ALA A 82 6.97 -3.32 -2.74
CA ALA A 82 6.38 -1.98 -2.88
C ALA A 82 5.67 -1.77 -4.23
N THR A 83 5.67 -2.75 -5.14
CA THR A 83 4.99 -2.63 -6.43
C THR A 83 3.50 -2.38 -6.23
N PRO A 84 2.94 -1.32 -6.82
CA PRO A 84 1.55 -0.96 -6.60
C PRO A 84 0.59 -2.02 -7.16
N THR A 85 -0.56 -2.14 -6.53
CA THR A 85 -1.70 -2.93 -7.00
C THR A 85 -2.96 -2.08 -7.03
N ARG A 86 -4.02 -2.58 -7.62
CA ARG A 86 -5.35 -1.97 -7.58
C ARG A 86 -6.34 -2.99 -7.05
N LEU A 87 -7.01 -2.62 -5.97
CA LEU A 87 -8.00 -3.45 -5.31
C LEU A 87 -9.35 -2.74 -5.28
N TYR A 88 -10.40 -3.45 -5.68
CA TYR A 88 -11.78 -3.03 -5.46
C TYR A 88 -12.38 -3.89 -4.35
N MET A 89 -13.00 -3.23 -3.37
CA MET A 89 -13.67 -3.88 -2.26
C MET A 89 -15.13 -3.44 -2.21
N THR A 90 -16.05 -4.40 -2.16
CA THR A 90 -17.48 -4.15 -1.95
C THR A 90 -17.92 -4.85 -0.69
N GLY A 91 -18.62 -4.14 0.18
CA GLY A 91 -19.12 -4.66 1.44
C GLY A 91 -20.37 -3.93 1.90
N SER A 92 -21.06 -4.49 2.89
CA SER A 92 -22.16 -3.80 3.57
C SER A 92 -21.62 -2.62 4.39
N VAL A 93 -22.51 -1.67 4.76
CA VAL A 93 -22.19 -0.57 5.67
C VAL A 93 -21.57 -1.10 6.98
N ARG A 94 -22.12 -2.19 7.54
CA ARG A 94 -21.56 -2.85 8.73
C ARG A 94 -20.13 -3.34 8.51
N SER A 95 -19.83 -3.92 7.35
CA SER A 95 -18.49 -4.40 7.02
C SER A 95 -17.49 -3.25 6.90
N TRP A 96 -17.92 -2.12 6.35
CA TRP A 96 -17.10 -0.93 6.24
C TRP A 96 -16.83 -0.29 7.60
N ILE A 97 -17.82 -0.21 8.50
CA ILE A 97 -17.64 0.24 9.88
C ILE A 97 -16.57 -0.62 10.57
N HIS A 98 -16.73 -1.94 10.55
CA HIS A 98 -15.78 -2.85 11.17
C HIS A 98 -14.36 -2.72 10.59
N TYR A 99 -14.23 -2.61 9.26
CA TYR A 99 -12.94 -2.40 8.60
C TYR A 99 -12.27 -1.10 9.06
N ILE A 100 -13.02 0.01 9.07
CA ILE A 100 -12.52 1.33 9.45
C ILE A 100 -12.05 1.31 10.91
N GLU A 101 -12.87 0.80 11.84
CA GLU A 101 -12.48 0.71 13.25
C GLU A 101 -11.22 -0.14 13.46
N LEU A 102 -11.19 -1.31 12.84
CA LEU A 102 -10.06 -2.23 13.00
C LEU A 102 -8.77 -1.67 12.43
N ARG A 103 -8.82 -1.02 11.27
CA ARG A 103 -7.63 -0.59 10.52
C ARG A 103 -7.22 0.85 10.77
N SER A 104 -8.04 1.67 11.41
CA SER A 104 -7.66 3.00 11.90
C SER A 104 -6.99 2.94 13.28
N ALA A 105 -6.97 1.78 13.93
CA ALA A 105 -6.42 1.63 15.28
C ALA A 105 -4.88 1.49 15.26
N ASN A 106 -4.27 1.83 16.42
CA ASN A 106 -2.85 1.63 16.66
C ASN A 106 -2.44 0.17 16.45
N GLY A 107 -1.24 -0.04 15.86
CA GLY A 107 -0.73 -1.37 15.50
C GLY A 107 -1.08 -1.81 14.08
N THR A 108 -1.88 -1.04 13.35
CA THR A 108 -2.02 -1.19 11.90
C THR A 108 -0.81 -0.55 11.21
N GLN A 109 -0.28 -1.21 10.18
CA GLN A 109 0.76 -0.62 9.33
C GLN A 109 0.26 0.73 8.79
N LYS A 110 1.12 1.77 8.85
CA LYS A 110 0.72 3.16 8.56
C LYS A 110 0.05 3.31 7.18
N GLU A 111 0.60 2.70 6.15
CA GLU A 111 0.05 2.77 4.78
C GLU A 111 -1.37 2.21 4.71
N HIS A 112 -1.66 1.14 5.44
CA HIS A 112 -3.01 0.58 5.54
C HIS A 112 -3.93 1.46 6.40
N MET A 113 -3.41 2.03 7.49
CA MET A 113 -4.15 2.96 8.35
C MET A 113 -4.55 4.22 7.57
N ASP A 114 -3.66 4.77 6.75
CA ASP A 114 -3.94 5.96 5.92
C ASP A 114 -5.08 5.67 4.92
N ILE A 115 -5.13 4.48 4.32
CA ILE A 115 -6.24 4.04 3.46
C ILE A 115 -7.54 3.94 4.27
N ALA A 116 -7.50 3.36 5.46
CA ALA A 116 -8.68 3.22 6.32
C ALA A 116 -9.22 4.59 6.79
N LEU A 117 -8.32 5.53 7.11
CA LEU A 117 -8.69 6.90 7.47
C LEU A 117 -9.27 7.66 6.27
N GLY A 118 -8.72 7.47 5.08
CA GLY A 118 -9.29 8.00 3.84
C GLY A 118 -10.70 7.46 3.57
N ALA A 119 -10.90 6.16 3.76
CA ALA A 119 -12.21 5.52 3.66
C ALA A 119 -13.18 6.06 4.72
N LYS A 120 -12.72 6.26 5.97
CA LYS A 120 -13.50 6.86 7.06
C LYS A 120 -14.01 8.24 6.67
N LYS A 121 -13.15 9.09 6.14
CA LYS A 121 -13.54 10.45 5.71
C LYS A 121 -14.68 10.40 4.68
N ILE A 122 -14.53 9.60 3.63
CA ILE A 122 -15.57 9.44 2.60
C ILE A 122 -16.85 8.85 3.20
N PHE A 123 -16.72 7.88 4.11
CA PHE A 123 -17.86 7.25 4.79
C PHE A 123 -18.66 8.27 5.60
N CYS A 124 -18.01 9.15 6.37
CA CYS A 124 -18.66 10.19 7.15
C CYS A 124 -19.42 11.19 6.26
N GLU A 125 -18.85 11.53 5.10
CA GLU A 125 -19.50 12.42 4.13
C GLU A 125 -20.77 11.78 3.50
N GLN A 126 -20.73 10.47 3.22
CA GLN A 126 -21.84 9.76 2.54
C GLN A 126 -22.91 9.25 3.52
N PHE A 127 -22.55 8.97 4.78
CA PHE A 127 -23.42 8.40 5.81
C PHE A 127 -23.36 9.21 7.12
N PRO A 128 -23.72 10.52 7.10
CA PRO A 128 -23.50 11.40 8.25
C PRO A 128 -24.26 10.95 9.50
N ALA A 129 -25.47 10.42 9.39
CA ALA A 129 -26.24 9.92 10.54
C ALA A 129 -25.59 8.68 11.19
N VAL A 130 -24.92 7.82 10.39
CA VAL A 130 -24.18 6.67 10.91
C VAL A 130 -22.87 7.14 11.55
N ALA A 131 -22.18 8.10 10.95
CA ALA A 131 -20.96 8.68 11.50
C ALA A 131 -21.20 9.34 12.85
N GLU A 132 -22.32 10.07 13.00
CA GLU A 132 -22.76 10.64 14.29
C GLU A 132 -23.01 9.55 15.35
N ALA A 133 -23.74 8.49 14.98
CA ALA A 133 -24.01 7.37 15.89
C ALA A 133 -22.74 6.60 16.29
N MET A 134 -21.69 6.64 15.48
CA MET A 134 -20.37 6.03 15.75
C MET A 134 -19.39 6.98 16.44
N GLU A 135 -19.78 8.22 16.74
CA GLU A 135 -18.94 9.27 17.34
C GLU A 135 -17.67 9.55 16.51
N TRP A 136 -17.80 9.52 15.16
CA TRP A 136 -16.67 9.69 14.23
C TRP A 136 -16.47 11.13 13.75
N ASN A 137 -17.28 12.07 14.21
CA ASN A 137 -17.23 13.49 13.85
C ASN A 137 -16.17 14.26 14.64
#